data_955b842d58ef6be7646d29e742b7ce64
#
_entry.id   955b842d58ef6be7646d29e742b7ce64
#
_cell.length_a   1.000
_cell.length_b   1.000
_cell.length_c   1.000
_cell.angle_alpha   90.00
_cell.angle_beta   90.00
_cell.angle_gamma   90.00
#
_symmetry.space_group_name_H-M   'P 1'
#
loop_
_entity.id
_entity.type
_entity.pdbx_description
1 polymer ?
#
loop_
_entity_poly.entity_id
_entity_poly.type
_entity_poly.pdbx_seq_one_letter_code
_entity_poly.pdbx_strand_id
1 'polypeptide(L)'
;MLLQEALKQRTVVIYGGRFQPMGNHHYKAYQGLVQKFGSSNVFVATSNVTSDKSPFNFAEKKKIISAYGVPSKQIVKVKNVYQANEITKKLSSNTVVLWAVGAKDGDRLVAGKYFKKFKPNQ
;
A
#
# COMPACT_ATOMS: atom_id res chain seq x y z
N MET A 1 19.47 8.65 21.47
CA MET A 1 18.06 8.26 21.26
C MET A 1 17.38 8.02 22.59
N LEU A 2 16.20 8.57 22.76
CA LEU A 2 15.43 8.32 23.98
C LEU A 2 14.87 6.89 23.95
N LEU A 3 14.76 6.29 25.14
CA LEU A 3 14.22 4.93 25.25
C LEU A 3 12.82 4.82 24.66
N GLN A 4 11.99 5.85 24.85
CA GLN A 4 10.64 5.87 24.29
C GLN A 4 10.63 5.77 22.76
N GLU A 5 11.57 6.43 22.10
CA GLU A 5 11.69 6.36 20.64
C GLU A 5 12.15 4.99 20.19
N ALA A 6 13.06 4.37 20.94
CA ALA A 6 13.56 3.04 20.63
C ALA A 6 12.46 1.98 20.72
N LEU A 7 11.46 2.19 21.60
CA LEU A 7 10.37 1.26 21.81
C LEU A 7 9.17 1.57 20.91
N LYS A 8 9.15 2.72 20.24
CA LYS A 8 8.05 3.14 19.40
C LYS A 8 8.01 2.28 18.13
N GLN A 9 6.87 1.65 17.87
CA GLN A 9 6.67 0.86 16.67
C GLN A 9 6.47 1.75 15.45
N ARG A 10 7.09 1.37 14.34
CA ARG A 10 6.81 1.96 13.05
C ARG A 10 5.53 1.34 12.49
N THR A 11 4.66 2.14 11.90
CA THR A 11 3.48 1.68 11.21
C THR A 11 3.64 1.92 9.72
N VAL A 12 3.51 0.86 8.93
CA VAL A 12 3.58 0.89 7.49
C VAL A 12 2.23 0.48 6.92
N VAL A 13 1.77 1.20 5.91
CA VAL A 13 0.51 0.90 5.23
C VAL A 13 0.81 0.39 3.85
N ILE A 14 0.20 -0.73 3.47
CA ILE A 14 0.28 -1.27 2.13
C ILE A 14 -1.09 -1.09 1.48
N TYR A 15 -1.17 -0.17 0.53
CA TYR A 15 -2.38 0.09 -0.23
C TYR A 15 -2.32 -0.74 -1.51
N GLY A 16 -2.98 -1.89 -1.47
CA GLY A 16 -2.98 -2.84 -2.57
C GLY A 16 -4.20 -2.71 -3.45
N GLY A 17 -4.02 -2.90 -4.75
CA GLY A 17 -5.12 -2.87 -5.68
C GLY A 17 -4.70 -3.19 -7.09
N ARG A 18 -5.68 -3.32 -7.97
CA ARG A 18 -5.41 -3.57 -9.38
C ARG A 18 -4.95 -2.31 -10.11
N PHE A 19 -5.50 -1.17 -9.75
CA PHE A 19 -5.19 0.15 -10.35
C PHE A 19 -5.16 0.09 -11.89
N GLN A 20 -6.33 -0.08 -12.49
CA GLN A 20 -6.49 -0.27 -13.94
C GLN A 20 -7.33 0.85 -14.61
N PRO A 21 -6.87 2.10 -14.66
CA PRO A 21 -5.75 2.68 -13.92
C PRO A 21 -6.16 3.26 -12.57
N MET A 22 -5.20 3.85 -11.83
CA MET A 22 -5.52 4.61 -10.65
C MET A 22 -6.42 5.79 -11.03
N GLY A 23 -7.49 5.97 -10.29
CA GLY A 23 -8.40 7.10 -10.47
C GLY A 23 -8.29 8.11 -9.34
N ASN A 24 -9.07 9.20 -9.45
CA ASN A 24 -9.06 10.27 -8.44
C ASN A 24 -9.40 9.76 -7.05
N HIS A 25 -10.36 8.84 -6.95
CA HIS A 25 -10.78 8.30 -5.67
C HIS A 25 -9.67 7.46 -5.01
N HIS A 26 -8.90 6.74 -5.82
CA HIS A 26 -7.74 5.99 -5.31
C HIS A 26 -6.69 6.96 -4.75
N TYR A 27 -6.42 8.03 -5.49
CA TYR A 27 -5.41 9.00 -5.06
C TYR A 27 -5.85 9.75 -3.81
N LYS A 28 -7.14 10.07 -3.68
CA LYS A 28 -7.67 10.69 -2.46
C LYS A 28 -7.49 9.76 -1.25
N ALA A 29 -7.76 8.48 -1.43
CA ALA A 29 -7.55 7.49 -0.38
C ALA A 29 -6.07 7.43 0.02
N TYR A 30 -5.18 7.40 -0.98
CA TYR A 30 -3.74 7.43 -0.76
C TYR A 30 -3.33 8.68 0.04
N GLN A 31 -3.81 9.84 -0.36
CA GLN A 31 -3.50 11.09 0.34
C GLN A 31 -3.95 11.05 1.80
N GLY A 32 -5.11 10.49 2.07
CA GLY A 32 -5.59 10.33 3.45
C GLY A 32 -4.67 9.44 4.28
N LEU A 33 -4.15 8.38 3.69
CA LEU A 33 -3.19 7.49 4.34
C LEU A 33 -1.87 8.21 4.61
N VAL A 34 -1.40 9.01 3.65
CA VAL A 34 -0.17 9.79 3.82
C VAL A 34 -0.30 10.81 4.94
N GLN A 35 -1.44 11.49 5.02
CA GLN A 35 -1.68 12.46 6.09
C GLN A 35 -1.62 11.81 7.47
N LYS A 36 -2.10 10.57 7.56
CA LYS A 36 -2.17 9.88 8.84
C LYS A 36 -0.86 9.18 9.20
N PHE A 37 -0.17 8.61 8.23
CA PHE A 37 0.99 7.75 8.49
C PHE A 37 2.32 8.27 7.95
N GLY A 38 2.30 9.28 7.11
CA GLY A 38 3.49 9.82 6.46
C GLY A 38 3.80 9.13 5.13
N SER A 39 4.32 9.89 4.16
CA SER A 39 4.52 9.37 2.79
C SER A 39 5.53 8.21 2.73
N SER A 40 6.56 8.23 3.57
CA SER A 40 7.57 7.16 3.59
C SER A 40 7.03 5.85 4.16
N ASN A 41 5.88 5.89 4.80
CA ASN A 41 5.26 4.72 5.43
C ASN A 41 4.09 4.14 4.62
N VAL A 42 3.75 4.75 3.49
CA VAL A 42 2.63 4.28 2.66
C VAL A 42 3.15 3.75 1.34
N PHE A 43 2.90 2.48 1.08
CA PHE A 43 3.30 1.82 -0.17
C PHE A 43 2.07 1.52 -1.00
N VAL A 44 2.18 1.72 -2.31
CA VAL A 44 1.16 1.30 -3.27
C VAL A 44 1.64 0.01 -3.92
N ALA A 45 0.90 -1.06 -3.72
CA ALA A 45 1.27 -2.38 -4.21
C ALA A 45 0.32 -2.82 -5.31
N THR A 46 0.87 -3.22 -6.45
CA THR A 46 0.07 -3.72 -7.57
C THR A 46 0.85 -4.75 -8.36
N SER A 47 0.15 -5.57 -9.10
CA SER A 47 0.77 -6.67 -9.84
C SER A 47 1.11 -6.29 -11.27
N ASN A 48 1.87 -7.19 -11.94
CA ASN A 48 2.17 -7.07 -13.35
C ASN A 48 1.26 -7.95 -14.22
N VAL A 49 0.25 -8.56 -13.60
CA VAL A 49 -0.68 -9.45 -14.32
C VAL A 49 -1.62 -8.63 -15.18
N THR A 50 -1.77 -9.04 -16.45
CA THR A 50 -2.68 -8.37 -17.38
C THR A 50 -3.74 -9.36 -17.88
N SER A 51 -4.88 -8.79 -18.26
CA SER A 51 -5.99 -9.55 -18.84
C SER A 51 -6.84 -8.58 -19.66
N ASP A 52 -7.88 -9.10 -20.32
CA ASP A 52 -8.80 -8.23 -21.07
C ASP A 52 -9.43 -7.15 -20.20
N LYS A 53 -9.72 -7.49 -18.94
CA LYS A 53 -10.31 -6.54 -17.98
C LYS A 53 -9.27 -5.72 -17.23
N SER A 54 -8.00 -6.08 -17.35
CA SER A 54 -6.91 -5.42 -16.65
C SER A 54 -5.73 -5.25 -17.62
N PRO A 55 -5.86 -4.36 -18.63
CA PRO A 55 -4.90 -4.29 -19.73
C PRO A 55 -3.57 -3.63 -19.35
N PHE A 56 -3.51 -2.86 -18.27
CA PHE A 56 -2.27 -2.16 -17.91
C PHE A 56 -1.31 -3.07 -17.16
N ASN A 57 -0.06 -3.13 -17.65
CA ASN A 57 1.01 -3.83 -16.92
C ASN A 57 1.55 -2.93 -15.81
N PHE A 58 2.50 -3.47 -15.02
CA PHE A 58 3.03 -2.73 -13.89
C PHE A 58 3.71 -1.42 -14.30
N ALA A 59 4.49 -1.43 -15.36
CA ALA A 59 5.20 -0.25 -15.82
C ALA A 59 4.23 0.87 -16.19
N GLU A 60 3.15 0.53 -16.88
CA GLU A 60 2.10 1.48 -17.25
C GLU A 60 1.37 2.00 -16.02
N LYS A 61 1.03 1.13 -15.09
CA LYS A 61 0.38 1.53 -13.84
C LYS A 61 1.27 2.46 -13.02
N LYS A 62 2.54 2.12 -12.90
CA LYS A 62 3.50 2.94 -12.15
C LYS A 62 3.62 4.34 -12.73
N LYS A 63 3.64 4.44 -14.06
CA LYS A 63 3.70 5.73 -14.74
C LYS A 63 2.49 6.59 -14.41
N ILE A 64 1.29 6.00 -14.45
CA ILE A 64 0.04 6.69 -14.14
C ILE A 64 0.00 7.08 -12.67
N ILE A 65 0.32 6.15 -11.78
CA ILE A 65 0.30 6.39 -10.33
C ILE A 65 1.28 7.50 -9.95
N SER A 66 2.49 7.47 -10.51
CA SER A 66 3.48 8.52 -10.21
C SER A 66 3.06 9.87 -10.76
N ALA A 67 2.32 9.89 -11.87
CA ALA A 67 1.79 11.14 -12.44
C ALA A 67 0.78 11.82 -11.52
N TYR A 68 0.08 11.06 -10.68
CA TYR A 68 -0.79 11.65 -9.65
C TYR A 68 -0.01 12.31 -8.52
N GLY A 69 1.21 11.86 -8.27
CA GLY A 69 2.05 12.43 -7.20
C GLY A 69 2.57 11.41 -6.20
N VAL A 70 2.38 10.12 -6.45
CA VAL A 70 2.94 9.07 -5.59
C VAL A 70 4.41 8.90 -5.92
N PRO A 71 5.33 8.98 -4.92
CA PRO A 71 6.75 8.77 -5.20
C PRO A 71 7.02 7.39 -5.80
N SER A 72 7.84 7.33 -6.84
CA SER A 72 8.12 6.08 -7.55
C SER A 72 8.63 4.98 -6.63
N LYS A 73 9.44 5.33 -5.64
CA LYS A 73 10.00 4.35 -4.69
C LYS A 73 8.96 3.73 -3.78
N GLN A 74 7.77 4.34 -3.69
CA GLN A 74 6.67 3.83 -2.88
C GLN A 74 5.71 2.96 -3.69
N ILE A 75 5.93 2.82 -5.00
CA ILE A 75 5.12 2.00 -5.89
C ILE A 75 5.84 0.68 -6.10
N VAL A 76 5.26 -0.43 -5.63
CA VAL A 76 5.94 -1.71 -5.58
C VAL A 76 5.17 -2.77 -6.38
N LYS A 77 5.93 -3.50 -7.21
CA LYS A 77 5.39 -4.64 -7.94
C LYS A 77 5.34 -5.85 -7.01
N VAL A 78 4.17 -6.46 -6.90
CA VAL A 78 3.96 -7.63 -6.06
C VAL A 78 3.30 -8.74 -6.87
N LYS A 79 3.54 -9.98 -6.47
CA LYS A 79 2.88 -11.13 -7.11
C LYS A 79 1.42 -11.20 -6.70
N ASN A 80 1.15 -10.95 -5.44
CA ASN A 80 -0.18 -10.99 -4.87
C ASN A 80 -0.38 -9.76 -3.99
N VAL A 81 -1.34 -8.91 -4.35
CA VAL A 81 -1.60 -7.67 -3.62
C VAL A 81 -2.05 -7.91 -2.18
N TYR A 82 -2.51 -9.09 -1.86
CA TYR A 82 -2.95 -9.43 -0.51
C TYR A 82 -1.85 -10.03 0.36
N GLN A 83 -0.67 -10.28 -0.19
CA GLN A 83 0.45 -10.84 0.57
C GLN A 83 1.68 -9.95 0.58
N ALA A 84 1.95 -9.23 -0.50
CA ALA A 84 3.02 -8.22 -0.63
C ALA A 84 4.31 -8.54 0.14
N ASN A 85 4.78 -9.80 0.03
CA ASN A 85 6.00 -10.23 0.70
C ASN A 85 7.21 -9.42 0.27
N GLU A 86 7.19 -8.88 -0.95
CA GLU A 86 8.24 -8.02 -1.50
C GLU A 86 8.45 -6.76 -0.68
N ILE A 87 7.42 -6.33 0.07
CA ILE A 87 7.51 -5.19 0.96
C ILE A 87 7.82 -5.66 2.38
N THR A 88 7.04 -6.60 2.89
CA THR A 88 7.09 -6.99 4.31
C THR A 88 8.42 -7.62 4.70
N LYS A 89 9.07 -8.35 3.79
CA LYS A 89 10.36 -8.99 4.08
C LYS A 89 11.49 -8.00 4.37
N LYS A 90 11.33 -6.74 3.94
CA LYS A 90 12.32 -5.69 4.16
C LYS A 90 12.10 -4.90 5.43
N LEU A 91 11.01 -5.18 6.13
CA LEU A 91 10.64 -4.44 7.33
C LEU A 91 11.21 -5.10 8.58
N SER A 92 11.50 -4.29 9.59
CA SER A 92 11.96 -4.80 10.88
C SER A 92 10.83 -5.54 11.60
N SER A 93 11.21 -6.43 12.52
CA SER A 93 10.23 -7.18 13.32
C SER A 93 9.39 -6.27 14.22
N ASN A 94 9.83 -5.03 14.42
CA ASN A 94 9.13 -4.05 15.24
C ASN A 94 8.18 -3.18 14.42
N THR A 95 7.84 -3.58 13.20
CA THR A 95 6.97 -2.84 12.31
C THR A 95 5.56 -3.41 12.34
N VAL A 96 4.57 -2.53 12.49
CA VAL A 96 3.16 -2.90 12.33
C VAL A 96 2.77 -2.62 10.89
N VAL A 97 2.16 -3.61 10.24
CA VAL A 97 1.72 -3.48 8.84
C VAL A 97 0.20 -3.45 8.79
N LEU A 98 -0.32 -2.39 8.21
CA LEU A 98 -1.75 -2.24 7.96
C LEU A 98 -2.01 -2.40 6.47
N TRP A 99 -3.01 -3.21 6.14
CA TRP A 99 -3.42 -3.39 4.76
C TRP A 99 -4.63 -2.53 4.46
N ALA A 100 -4.57 -1.78 3.38
CA ALA A 100 -5.69 -1.04 2.86
C ALA A 100 -6.03 -1.61 1.49
N VAL A 101 -7.28 -1.96 1.26
CA VAL A 101 -7.73 -2.49 -0.02
C VAL A 101 -8.40 -1.39 -0.84
N GLY A 102 -8.62 -1.70 -2.13
CA GLY A 102 -9.11 -0.70 -3.08
C GLY A 102 -10.50 -0.16 -2.79
N ALA A 103 -10.89 0.84 -3.56
CA ALA A 103 -12.07 1.64 -3.31
C ALA A 103 -13.39 0.87 -3.28
N LYS A 104 -13.50 -0.23 -4.02
CA LYS A 104 -14.70 -1.06 -3.98
C LYS A 104 -14.95 -1.63 -2.58
N ASP A 105 -13.91 -1.75 -1.79
CA ASP A 105 -13.97 -2.27 -0.44
C ASP A 105 -13.85 -1.16 0.60
N GLY A 106 -13.99 0.11 0.17
CA GLY A 106 -13.82 1.26 1.06
C GLY A 106 -14.74 1.23 2.26
N ASP A 107 -16.01 0.88 2.07
CA ASP A 107 -16.97 0.77 3.15
C ASP A 107 -16.55 -0.29 4.18
N ARG A 108 -15.92 -1.35 3.70
CA ARG A 108 -15.42 -2.43 4.55
C ARG A 108 -14.22 -1.96 5.36
N LEU A 109 -13.38 -1.11 4.78
CA LEU A 109 -12.27 -0.49 5.49
C LEU A 109 -12.77 0.39 6.63
N VAL A 110 -13.81 1.18 6.38
CA VAL A 110 -14.41 2.03 7.40
C VAL A 110 -14.92 1.19 8.56
N ALA A 111 -15.49 0.02 8.27
CA ALA A 111 -15.96 -0.90 9.30
C ALA A 111 -14.82 -1.64 10.01
N GLY A 112 -13.59 -1.51 9.54
CA GLY A 112 -12.43 -2.16 10.14
C GLY A 112 -12.26 -3.62 9.80
N LYS A 113 -13.16 -4.19 9.03
CA LYS A 113 -13.14 -5.63 8.73
C LYS A 113 -11.99 -6.05 7.83
N TYR A 114 -11.53 -5.15 6.96
CA TYR A 114 -10.56 -5.46 5.92
C TYR A 114 -9.20 -4.81 6.14
N PHE A 115 -9.02 -4.17 7.28
CA PHE A 115 -7.72 -3.74 7.74
C PHE A 115 -7.08 -4.87 8.51
N LYS A 116 -6.10 -5.50 7.92
CA LYS A 116 -5.33 -6.52 8.61
C LYS A 116 -4.07 -5.91 9.20
N LYS A 117 -3.82 -6.27 10.45
CA LYS A 117 -2.64 -5.87 11.19
C LYS A 117 -1.84 -7.13 11.47
N PHE A 118 -0.58 -7.19 11.01
CA PHE A 118 0.26 -8.34 11.27
C PHE A 118 1.74 -7.93 11.33
N LYS A 119 2.53 -8.78 11.97
CA LYS A 119 3.97 -8.54 12.09
C LYS A 119 4.69 -9.08 10.86
N PRO A 120 5.79 -8.43 10.43
CA PRO A 120 6.49 -8.81 9.19
C PRO A 120 6.98 -10.25 9.15
N ASN A 121 7.27 -10.86 10.28
CA ASN A 121 7.82 -12.22 10.35
C ASN A 121 6.77 -13.31 10.55
N GLN A 122 5.52 -13.00 10.34
CA GLN A 122 4.44 -13.99 10.43
C GLN A 122 4.05 -14.50 9.06
#